data_6bd2493a17fed6dc16aee845ea6a5b7d
#
_entry.id   6bd2493a17fed6dc16aee845ea6a5b7d
#
_cell.length_a   1.000
_cell.length_b   1.000
_cell.length_c   1.000
_cell.angle_alpha   90.00
_cell.angle_beta   90.00
_cell.angle_gamma   90.00
#
_symmetry.space_group_name_H-M   'P 1'
#
loop_
_entity.id
_entity.type
_entity.pdbx_description
1 polymer ?
#
loop_
_entity_poly.entity_id
_entity_poly.type
_entity_poly.pdbx_seq_one_letter_code
_entity_poly.pdbx_strand_id
1 'polypeptide(L)' 'LTAVTPLPGHILQVDFVSGSRLLLDMTPHLDKIRFRPLADVRVWNSAVTNGIFVRFGDVELSHDEILSMAEQEP' A
#
# COMPACT_ATOMS: atom_id res chain seq x y z
N LEU A 1 9.62 3.46 -6.27
CA LEU A 1 9.39 2.35 -5.33
C LEU A 1 10.36 1.21 -5.62
N THR A 2 11.16 0.80 -4.65
CA THR A 2 12.07 -0.34 -4.82
C THR A 2 11.48 -1.62 -4.25
N ALA A 3 10.67 -1.52 -3.19
CA ALA A 3 10.06 -2.68 -2.55
C ALA A 3 8.83 -2.26 -1.77
N VAL A 4 7.90 -3.20 -1.59
CA VAL A 4 6.77 -3.04 -0.70
C VAL A 4 6.67 -4.27 0.18
N THR A 5 6.29 -4.06 1.44
CA THR A 5 6.15 -5.14 2.42
C THR A 5 4.83 -4.96 3.16
N PRO A 6 3.89 -5.90 3.01
CA PRO A 6 2.67 -5.86 3.81
C PRO A 6 2.98 -6.28 5.24
N LEU A 7 2.60 -5.42 6.20
CA LEU A 7 2.85 -5.66 7.62
C LEU A 7 1.52 -5.94 8.34
N PRO A 8 1.57 -6.54 9.54
CA PRO A 8 0.37 -6.74 10.35
C PRO A 8 -0.35 -5.42 10.63
N GLY A 9 -1.66 -5.47 10.80
CA GLY A 9 -2.47 -4.27 11.06
C GLY A 9 -2.74 -3.43 9.82
N HIS A 10 -2.56 -4.00 8.62
CA HIS A 10 -2.76 -3.33 7.33
C HIS A 10 -1.86 -2.09 7.17
N ILE A 11 -0.63 -2.20 7.66
CA ILE A 11 0.39 -1.18 7.44
C ILE A 11 1.24 -1.62 6.25
N LEU A 12 1.34 -0.76 5.24
CA LEU A 12 2.15 -1.03 4.06
C LEU A 12 3.48 -0.30 4.21
N GLN A 13 4.58 -1.07 4.18
CA GLN A 13 5.91 -0.49 4.16
C GLN A 13 6.35 -0.31 2.71
N VAL A 14 6.68 0.92 2.36
CA VAL A 14 7.13 1.27 1.01
C VAL A 14 8.56 1.78 1.07
N ASP A 15 9.45 1.16 0.32
CA ASP A 15 10.85 1.58 0.23
C ASP A 15 11.09 2.29 -1.09
N PHE A 16 11.84 3.39 -1.05
CA PHE A 16 12.15 4.22 -2.21
C PHE A 16 13.62 4.11 -2.60
N VAL A 17 13.91 4.42 -3.85
CA VAL A 17 15.27 4.36 -4.38
C VAL A 17 16.22 5.30 -3.63
N SER A 18 15.71 6.38 -3.07
CA SER A 18 16.49 7.33 -2.26
C SER A 18 16.96 6.77 -0.92
N GLY A 19 16.48 5.58 -0.54
CA GLY A 19 16.72 5.02 0.79
C GLY A 19 15.65 5.39 1.81
N SER A 20 14.68 6.21 1.42
CA SER A 20 13.57 6.59 2.29
C SER A 20 12.58 5.43 2.43
N ARG A 21 11.88 5.39 3.56
CA ARG A 21 10.86 4.40 3.86
C ARG A 21 9.61 5.08 4.36
N LEU A 22 8.47 4.66 3.83
CA LEU A 22 7.15 5.15 4.22
C LEU A 22 6.37 3.99 4.84
N LEU A 23 5.73 4.23 5.98
CA LEU A 23 4.76 3.31 6.57
C LEU A 23 3.38 3.92 6.40
N LEU A 24 2.54 3.29 5.60
CA LEU A 24 1.20 3.76 5.29
C LEU A 24 0.17 2.85 5.95
N ASP A 25 -0.62 3.39 6.87
CA ASP A 25 -1.71 2.65 7.50
C ASP A 25 -2.92 2.66 6.57
N MET A 26 -3.28 1.50 6.05
CA MET A 26 -4.40 1.34 5.14
C MET A 26 -5.73 1.10 5.86
N THR A 27 -5.72 0.92 7.17
CA THR A 27 -6.94 0.62 7.94
C THR A 27 -8.07 1.63 7.70
N PRO A 28 -7.82 2.97 7.70
CA PRO A 28 -8.89 3.93 7.45
C PRO A 28 -9.48 3.86 6.04
N HIS A 29 -8.79 3.19 5.11
CA HIS A 29 -9.21 3.11 3.72
C HIS A 29 -9.92 1.82 3.37
N LEU A 30 -10.01 0.86 4.29
CA LEU A 30 -10.56 -0.47 4.01
C LEU A 30 -12.08 -0.45 3.80
N ASP A 31 -12.77 0.58 4.23
CA ASP A 31 -14.22 0.72 4.02
C ASP A 31 -14.56 1.23 2.61
N LYS A 32 -13.59 1.71 1.87
CA LYS A 32 -13.79 2.14 0.48
C LYS A 32 -13.96 0.93 -0.43
N ILE A 33 -14.90 1.00 -1.37
CA ILE A 33 -15.19 -0.11 -2.27
C ILE A 33 -13.93 -0.60 -2.96
N ARG A 34 -13.07 0.31 -3.40
CA ARG A 34 -11.84 -0.02 -4.11
C ARG A 34 -10.88 -0.86 -3.27
N PHE A 35 -10.85 -0.64 -1.95
CA PHE A 35 -9.87 -1.27 -1.07
C PHE A 35 -10.45 -2.39 -0.20
N ARG A 36 -11.73 -2.69 -0.33
CA ARG A 36 -12.35 -3.78 0.43
C ARG A 36 -11.63 -5.13 0.30
N PRO A 37 -11.13 -5.52 -0.90
CA PRO A 37 -10.40 -6.79 -1.01
C PRO A 37 -9.18 -6.89 -0.12
N LEU A 38 -8.60 -5.77 0.30
CA LEU A 38 -7.43 -5.75 1.17
C LEU A 38 -7.73 -6.23 2.60
N ALA A 39 -9.00 -6.32 2.98
CA ALA A 39 -9.40 -6.91 4.26
C ALA A 39 -9.11 -8.41 4.31
N ASP A 40 -9.02 -9.07 3.15
CA ASP A 40 -8.60 -10.46 3.07
C ASP A 40 -7.08 -10.52 3.22
N VAL A 41 -6.62 -11.24 4.24
CA VAL A 41 -5.19 -11.38 4.56
C VAL A 41 -4.40 -11.92 3.37
N ARG A 42 -4.99 -12.82 2.58
CA ARG A 42 -4.29 -13.40 1.43
C ARG A 42 -4.08 -12.36 0.33
N VAL A 43 -5.06 -11.49 0.12
CA VAL A 43 -4.94 -10.39 -0.85
C VAL A 43 -3.90 -9.39 -0.33
N TRP A 44 -3.99 -9.02 0.95
CA TRP A 44 -3.05 -8.10 1.57
C TRP A 44 -1.60 -8.58 1.43
N ASN A 45 -1.35 -9.86 1.70
CA ASN A 45 0.00 -10.43 1.66
C ASN A 45 0.51 -10.65 0.24
N SER A 46 -0.31 -10.48 -0.77
CA SER A 46 0.10 -10.61 -2.17
C SER A 46 0.75 -9.36 -2.75
N ALA A 47 0.98 -8.33 -1.94
CA ALA A 47 1.53 -7.05 -2.39
C ALA A 47 2.83 -7.23 -3.16
N VAL A 48 2.89 -6.65 -4.36
CA VAL A 48 4.08 -6.64 -5.22
C VAL A 48 4.22 -5.25 -5.84
N THR A 49 5.42 -4.93 -6.29
CA THR A 49 5.66 -3.68 -7.00
C THR A 49 6.50 -3.92 -8.25
N ASN A 50 6.24 -3.14 -9.30
CA ASN A 50 7.08 -3.08 -10.49
C ASN A 50 7.94 -1.81 -10.53
N GLY A 51 7.99 -1.05 -9.41
CA GLY A 51 8.70 0.21 -9.31
C GLY A 51 7.83 1.44 -9.47
N ILE A 52 6.65 1.31 -10.07
CA ILE A 52 5.71 2.41 -10.33
C ILE A 52 4.40 2.22 -9.57
N PHE A 53 3.91 0.99 -9.56
CA PHE A 53 2.64 0.63 -8.90
C PHE A 53 2.87 -0.38 -7.80
N VAL A 54 1.98 -0.36 -6.81
CA VAL A 54 1.82 -1.46 -5.86
C VAL A 54 0.55 -2.20 -6.24
N ARG A 55 0.62 -3.52 -6.32
CA ARG A 55 -0.52 -4.36 -6.69
C ARG A 55 -0.80 -5.39 -5.60
N PHE A 56 -2.09 -5.50 -5.24
CA PHE A 56 -2.60 -6.52 -4.33
C PHE A 56 -3.68 -7.29 -5.10
N GLY A 57 -3.28 -8.31 -5.87
CA GLY A 57 -4.23 -8.99 -6.73
C GLY A 57 -4.83 -8.03 -7.77
N ASP A 58 -6.13 -7.74 -7.65
CA ASP A 58 -6.82 -6.83 -8.57
C ASP A 58 -6.79 -5.36 -8.13
N VAL A 59 -6.23 -5.07 -6.95
CA VAL A 59 -6.15 -3.70 -6.43
C VAL A 59 -4.80 -3.12 -6.76
N GLU A 60 -4.78 -1.96 -7.40
CA GLU A 60 -3.55 -1.25 -7.75
C GLU A 60 -3.52 0.14 -7.12
N LEU A 61 -2.34 0.54 -6.67
CA LEU A 61 -2.07 1.90 -6.18
C LEU A 61 -0.87 2.46 -6.93
N SER A 62 -1.03 3.65 -7.50
CA SER A 62 0.09 4.34 -8.13
C SER A 62 0.99 5.00 -7.06
N HIS A 63 2.19 5.36 -7.46
CA HIS A 63 3.12 6.10 -6.61
C HIS A 63 2.49 7.39 -6.10
N ASP A 64 1.80 8.14 -6.97
CA ASP A 64 1.17 9.40 -6.59
C ASP A 64 0.02 9.19 -5.60
N GLU A 65 -0.74 8.11 -5.76
CA GLU A 65 -1.82 7.79 -4.83
C GLU A 65 -1.27 7.47 -3.44
N ILE A 66 -0.18 6.72 -3.38
CA ILE A 66 0.46 6.37 -2.11
C ILE A 66 0.91 7.63 -1.37
N LEU A 67 1.58 8.54 -2.08
CA LEU A 67 2.04 9.79 -1.47
C LEU A 67 0.86 10.66 -1.03
N SER A 68 -0.19 10.72 -1.85
CA SER A 68 -1.39 11.49 -1.52
C SER A 68 -2.08 10.95 -0.27
N MET A 69 -2.18 9.63 -0.15
CA MET A 69 -2.79 9.00 1.02
C MET A 69 -1.95 9.25 2.29
N ALA A 70 -0.63 9.22 2.16
CA ALA A 70 0.27 9.49 3.28
C ALA A 70 0.12 10.94 3.77
N GLU A 71 -0.07 11.89 2.86
CA GLU A 71 -0.27 13.30 3.21
C GLU A 71 -1.60 13.56 3.93
N GLN A 72 -2.60 12.70 3.73
CA GLN A 72 -3.90 12.84 4.38
C GLN A 72 -3.93 12.33 5.80
N GLU A 73 -2.91 11.61 6.23
CA GLU A 73 -2.86 11.08 7.59
C GLU A 73 -2.49 12.17 8.59
N PRO A 74 -3.20 12.20 9.73
CA PRO A 74 -2.91 13.18 10.78
C PRO A 74 -1.57 12.93 11.46
#